data_9dee1d29dfbf11708f4e8e54ab0b66ed
#
_entry.id   9dee1d29dfbf11708f4e8e54ab0b66ed
#
_cell.length_a   1.000
_cell.length_b   1.000
_cell.length_c   1.000
_cell.angle_alpha   90.00
_cell.angle_beta   90.00
_cell.angle_gamma   90.00
#
_symmetry.space_group_name_H-M   'P 1'
#
loop_
_entity.id
_entity.type
_entity.pdbx_description
1 polymer ?
#
loop_
_entity_poly.entity_id
_entity_poly.type
_entity_poly.pdbx_seq_one_letter_code
_entity_poly.pdbx_strand_id
1 'polypeptide(L)'
;YIPERHVEGDYVMVPTFDIGASIDWLLKYARDARWDVVGRAMEVLEASFHKKMNDDGWHTILAAGVDRNIVVYDRDAAQGQFTKRLVSLMKTVMRRNGGGNSASNNRGQLTDLYVSPEAMEDIRNWGVDQVDELTRREIYVASDSAAVINRVFGVNLHDLDELGVGQEYQLFYENVLNGTMPAGDVEICVGLDLRKRDSFIMPIRQEVQIFEDDVLHRQKRAGFYGWAEQGVAVRD
;
A
#
# COMPACT_ATOMS: atom_id res chain seq x y z
N TYR A 1 -27.59 -37.86 -9.01
CA TYR A 1 -27.56 -36.48 -9.53
C TYR A 1 -26.13 -35.98 -9.45
N ILE A 2 -25.49 -35.78 -10.61
CA ILE A 2 -24.15 -35.24 -10.68
C ILE A 2 -24.34 -33.75 -11.01
N PRO A 3 -24.00 -32.83 -10.11
CA PRO A 3 -24.11 -31.39 -10.40
C PRO A 3 -23.05 -31.03 -11.46
N GLU A 4 -23.50 -30.65 -12.63
CA GLU A 4 -22.63 -30.06 -13.64
C GLU A 4 -22.26 -28.61 -13.21
N ARG A 5 -20.98 -28.36 -13.12
CA ARG A 5 -20.47 -26.97 -12.93
C ARG A 5 -19.95 -26.46 -14.27
N HIS A 6 -20.58 -25.41 -14.76
CA HIS A 6 -20.03 -24.65 -15.85
C HIS A 6 -18.93 -23.74 -15.32
N VAL A 7 -17.79 -23.74 -15.97
CA VAL A 7 -16.72 -22.76 -15.74
C VAL A 7 -17.01 -21.60 -16.70
N GLU A 8 -17.54 -20.53 -16.17
CA GLU A 8 -17.68 -19.29 -16.92
C GLU A 8 -16.38 -18.48 -16.78
N GLY A 9 -15.82 -18.08 -17.93
CA GLY A 9 -14.70 -17.15 -17.97
C GLY A 9 -15.24 -15.72 -17.88
N ASP A 10 -14.83 -15.00 -16.86
CA ASP A 10 -15.15 -13.59 -16.74
C ASP A 10 -13.98 -12.73 -17.24
N TYR A 11 -14.29 -11.71 -18.05
CA TYR A 11 -13.29 -10.78 -18.55
C TYR A 11 -13.22 -9.55 -17.64
N VAL A 12 -12.08 -9.36 -17.00
CA VAL A 12 -11.80 -8.12 -16.27
C VAL A 12 -11.05 -7.18 -17.21
N MET A 13 -11.69 -6.07 -17.59
CA MET A 13 -11.06 -5.00 -18.35
C MET A 13 -10.46 -4.00 -17.37
N VAL A 14 -9.13 -3.92 -17.33
CA VAL A 14 -8.40 -2.94 -16.54
C VAL A 14 -7.96 -1.82 -17.48
N PRO A 15 -8.49 -0.58 -17.32
CA PRO A 15 -8.02 0.55 -18.10
C PRO A 15 -6.57 0.88 -17.74
N THR A 16 -5.77 1.18 -18.76
CA THR A 16 -4.41 1.68 -18.58
C THR A 16 -4.38 3.20 -18.76
N PHE A 17 -3.46 3.85 -18.09
CA PHE A 17 -3.24 5.30 -18.17
C PHE A 17 -1.74 5.60 -18.27
N ASP A 18 -1.44 6.75 -18.88
CA ASP A 18 -0.07 7.20 -19.06
C ASP A 18 0.40 7.95 -17.81
N ILE A 19 1.60 7.62 -17.37
CA ILE A 19 2.33 8.34 -16.33
C ILE A 19 3.50 9.02 -17.00
N GLY A 20 3.61 10.34 -16.87
CA GLY A 20 4.72 11.13 -17.39
C GLY A 20 5.40 11.92 -16.29
N ALA A 21 6.71 12.01 -16.36
CA ALA A 21 7.51 12.88 -15.51
C ALA A 21 8.66 13.50 -16.30
N SER A 22 9.10 14.68 -15.89
CA SER A 22 10.25 15.35 -16.48
C SER A 22 11.06 16.06 -15.41
N ILE A 23 12.36 16.16 -15.63
CA ILE A 23 13.28 16.93 -14.80
C ILE A 23 14.22 17.69 -15.69
N ASP A 24 14.48 18.96 -15.35
CA ASP A 24 15.38 19.80 -16.11
C ASP A 24 16.29 20.64 -15.20
N TRP A 25 17.44 21.03 -15.74
CA TRP A 25 18.42 21.88 -15.05
C TRP A 25 19.12 22.83 -16.02
N LEU A 26 19.70 23.90 -15.48
CA LEU A 26 20.53 24.80 -16.25
C LEU A 26 21.88 24.14 -16.58
N LEU A 27 22.32 24.20 -17.84
CA LEU A 27 23.61 23.67 -18.29
C LEU A 27 24.80 24.24 -17.49
N LYS A 28 24.66 25.48 -16.99
CA LYS A 28 25.65 26.09 -16.12
C LYS A 28 25.91 25.24 -14.85
N TYR A 29 24.86 24.71 -14.24
CA TYR A 29 25.03 23.90 -13.03
C TYR A 29 25.73 22.57 -13.33
N ALA A 30 25.42 21.91 -14.42
CA ALA A 30 26.10 20.68 -14.81
C ALA A 30 27.59 20.90 -15.07
N ARG A 31 27.96 22.09 -15.65
CA ARG A 31 29.35 22.41 -15.95
C ARG A 31 30.14 22.86 -14.71
N ASP A 32 29.52 23.65 -13.84
CA ASP A 32 30.21 24.31 -12.71
C ASP A 32 30.10 23.45 -11.41
N ALA A 33 29.27 22.38 -11.41
CA ALA A 33 29.07 21.52 -10.24
C ALA A 33 30.26 20.57 -10.02
N ARG A 34 30.59 20.33 -8.75
CA ARG A 34 31.58 19.36 -8.31
C ARG A 34 31.02 17.96 -8.12
N TRP A 35 29.75 17.76 -8.37
CA TRP A 35 29.02 16.51 -8.18
C TRP A 35 28.21 16.18 -9.44
N ASP A 36 27.85 14.94 -9.59
CA ASP A 36 27.11 14.43 -10.75
C ASP A 36 25.65 14.87 -10.69
N VAL A 37 25.34 15.99 -11.33
CA VAL A 37 23.97 16.54 -11.45
C VAL A 37 23.11 15.64 -12.32
N VAL A 38 23.68 15.05 -13.37
CA VAL A 38 22.95 14.23 -14.35
C VAL A 38 22.52 12.91 -13.72
N GLY A 39 23.45 12.21 -13.06
CA GLY A 39 23.15 10.97 -12.36
C GLY A 39 22.07 11.18 -11.28
N ARG A 40 22.20 12.25 -10.50
CA ARG A 40 21.19 12.57 -9.49
C ARG A 40 19.83 12.91 -10.07
N ALA A 41 19.78 13.60 -11.20
CA ALA A 41 18.52 13.91 -11.88
C ALA A 41 17.82 12.63 -12.36
N MET A 42 18.57 11.67 -12.91
CA MET A 42 17.99 10.37 -13.31
C MET A 42 17.45 9.57 -12.12
N GLU A 43 18.19 9.51 -11.01
CA GLU A 43 17.73 8.84 -9.78
C GLU A 43 16.42 9.45 -9.26
N VAL A 44 16.32 10.79 -9.24
CA VAL A 44 15.11 11.49 -8.80
C VAL A 44 13.95 11.23 -9.74
N LEU A 45 14.19 11.21 -11.07
CA LEU A 45 13.17 10.92 -12.06
C LEU A 45 12.63 9.48 -11.91
N GLU A 46 13.51 8.50 -11.78
CA GLU A 46 13.16 7.10 -11.56
C GLU A 46 12.38 6.92 -10.25
N ALA A 47 12.86 7.52 -9.15
CA ALA A 47 12.18 7.48 -7.86
C ALA A 47 10.77 8.10 -7.94
N SER A 48 10.57 9.15 -8.74
CA SER A 48 9.25 9.76 -8.92
C SER A 48 8.25 8.85 -9.65
N PHE A 49 8.71 8.07 -10.62
CA PHE A 49 7.88 7.04 -11.27
C PHE A 49 7.48 5.95 -10.28
N HIS A 50 8.44 5.41 -9.53
CA HIS A 50 8.15 4.39 -8.52
C HIS A 50 7.18 4.89 -7.46
N LYS A 51 7.38 6.12 -6.96
CA LYS A 51 6.44 6.72 -6.02
C LYS A 51 5.03 6.80 -6.61
N LYS A 52 4.89 7.34 -7.82
CA LYS A 52 3.58 7.47 -8.47
C LYS A 52 2.90 6.12 -8.68
N MET A 53 3.64 5.10 -9.11
CA MET A 53 3.11 3.75 -9.28
C MET A 53 2.60 3.16 -7.96
N ASN A 54 3.34 3.36 -6.87
CA ASN A 54 2.93 2.91 -5.55
C ASN A 54 1.69 3.67 -5.06
N ASP A 55 1.65 4.99 -5.22
CA ASP A 55 0.51 5.82 -4.82
C ASP A 55 -0.77 5.40 -5.56
N ASP A 56 -0.69 5.17 -6.87
CA ASP A 56 -1.83 4.69 -7.67
C ASP A 56 -2.33 3.32 -7.19
N GLY A 57 -1.40 2.45 -6.78
CA GLY A 57 -1.72 1.16 -6.17
C GLY A 57 -2.47 1.32 -4.85
N TRP A 58 -1.96 2.13 -3.94
CA TRP A 58 -2.57 2.38 -2.64
C TRP A 58 -3.91 3.10 -2.75
N HIS A 59 -4.00 4.11 -3.62
CA HIS A 59 -5.25 4.82 -3.87
C HIS A 59 -6.33 3.87 -4.37
N THR A 60 -5.98 2.92 -5.24
CA THR A 60 -6.92 1.92 -5.76
C THR A 60 -7.38 0.94 -4.66
N ILE A 61 -6.47 0.50 -3.78
CA ILE A 61 -6.80 -0.35 -2.64
C ILE A 61 -7.76 0.37 -1.69
N LEU A 62 -7.46 1.61 -1.34
CA LEU A 62 -8.30 2.42 -0.45
C LEU A 62 -9.67 2.69 -1.06
N ALA A 63 -9.71 3.03 -2.36
CA ALA A 63 -10.97 3.24 -3.08
C ALA A 63 -11.83 1.97 -3.11
N ALA A 64 -11.24 0.80 -3.36
CA ALA A 64 -11.95 -0.46 -3.32
C ALA A 64 -12.49 -0.78 -1.91
N GLY A 65 -11.74 -0.44 -0.86
CA GLY A 65 -12.18 -0.60 0.53
C GLY A 65 -13.41 0.26 0.86
N VAL A 66 -13.45 1.50 0.39
CA VAL A 66 -14.59 2.42 0.58
C VAL A 66 -15.80 1.98 -0.25
N ASP A 67 -15.61 1.67 -1.53
CA ASP A 67 -16.69 1.27 -2.44
C ASP A 67 -17.44 0.02 -1.94
N ARG A 68 -16.71 -0.93 -1.38
CA ARG A 68 -17.26 -2.15 -0.80
C ARG A 68 -17.68 -2.04 0.64
N ASN A 69 -17.51 -0.88 1.25
CA ASN A 69 -17.79 -0.61 2.66
C ASN A 69 -17.13 -1.63 3.61
N ILE A 70 -15.90 -2.03 3.31
CA ILE A 70 -15.11 -2.94 4.15
C ILE A 70 -14.34 -2.10 5.17
N VAL A 71 -15.04 -1.55 6.12
CA VAL A 71 -14.46 -0.78 7.22
C VAL A 71 -14.72 -1.52 8.52
N VAL A 72 -13.67 -1.75 9.30
CA VAL A 72 -13.73 -2.42 10.59
C VAL A 72 -13.17 -1.46 11.63
N TYR A 73 -13.90 -1.22 12.70
CA TYR A 73 -13.41 -0.44 13.83
C TYR A 73 -13.85 -1.06 15.17
N ASP A 74 -13.00 -0.90 16.15
CA ASP A 74 -13.29 -1.35 17.51
C ASP A 74 -13.92 -0.20 18.31
N ARG A 75 -15.23 -0.30 18.54
CA ARG A 75 -15.99 0.73 19.26
C ARG A 75 -15.63 0.85 20.74
N ASP A 76 -15.07 -0.22 21.30
CA ASP A 76 -14.71 -0.30 22.72
C ASP A 76 -13.24 0.08 22.97
N ALA A 77 -12.45 0.28 21.90
CA ALA A 77 -11.07 0.73 22.03
C ALA A 77 -11.02 2.22 22.41
N ALA A 78 -10.05 2.59 23.22
CA ALA A 78 -9.73 3.99 23.43
C ALA A 78 -9.33 4.63 22.10
N GLN A 79 -9.81 5.84 21.83
CA GLN A 79 -9.45 6.56 20.61
C GLN A 79 -7.92 6.77 20.54
N GLY A 80 -7.36 6.62 19.36
CA GLY A 80 -5.93 6.79 19.14
C GLY A 80 -5.06 5.62 19.64
N GLN A 81 -5.63 4.44 19.91
CA GLN A 81 -4.87 3.26 20.33
C GLN A 81 -5.13 2.06 19.42
N PHE A 82 -4.06 1.48 18.90
CA PHE A 82 -4.14 0.23 18.15
C PHE A 82 -4.19 -0.97 19.10
N THR A 83 -5.25 -1.79 19.00
CA THR A 83 -5.49 -2.89 19.94
C THR A 83 -5.35 -4.27 19.29
N LYS A 84 -4.93 -5.27 20.07
CA LYS A 84 -4.94 -6.68 19.64
C LYS A 84 -6.33 -7.16 19.19
N ARG A 85 -7.39 -6.60 19.78
CA ARG A 85 -8.77 -6.91 19.43
C ARG A 85 -9.09 -6.50 17.98
N LEU A 86 -8.56 -5.37 17.52
CA LEU A 86 -8.74 -4.91 16.16
C LEU A 86 -8.15 -5.92 15.15
N VAL A 87 -6.93 -6.43 15.38
CA VAL A 87 -6.31 -7.47 14.53
C VAL A 87 -7.18 -8.73 14.48
N SER A 88 -7.68 -9.18 15.64
CA SER A 88 -8.56 -10.34 15.72
C SER A 88 -9.88 -10.12 14.98
N LEU A 89 -10.45 -8.93 15.08
CA LEU A 89 -11.68 -8.53 14.42
C LEU A 89 -11.48 -8.51 12.89
N MET A 90 -10.42 -7.91 12.40
CA MET A 90 -10.07 -7.89 10.98
C MET A 90 -9.89 -9.31 10.42
N LYS A 91 -9.21 -10.20 11.14
CA LYS A 91 -9.09 -11.62 10.75
C LYS A 91 -10.46 -12.29 10.64
N THR A 92 -11.36 -12.00 11.56
CA THR A 92 -12.71 -12.58 11.57
C THR A 92 -13.55 -12.06 10.41
N VAL A 93 -13.49 -10.76 10.15
CA VAL A 93 -14.24 -10.12 9.04
C VAL A 93 -13.73 -10.64 7.69
N MET A 94 -12.42 -10.66 7.47
CA MET A 94 -11.84 -11.18 6.23
C MET A 94 -12.20 -12.65 6.02
N ARG A 95 -12.21 -13.46 7.08
CA ARG A 95 -12.59 -14.86 6.97
C ARG A 95 -14.06 -15.05 6.63
N ARG A 96 -14.94 -14.18 7.08
CA ARG A 96 -16.37 -14.23 6.77
C ARG A 96 -16.67 -13.71 5.36
N ASN A 97 -16.00 -12.66 4.93
CA ASN A 97 -16.21 -12.05 3.62
C ASN A 97 -15.57 -12.84 2.49
N GLY A 98 -14.55 -13.63 2.78
CA GLY A 98 -13.79 -14.41 1.79
C GLY A 98 -14.43 -15.69 1.27
N GLY A 99 -15.78 -15.78 1.26
CA GLY A 99 -16.49 -16.90 0.69
C GLY A 99 -16.87 -18.00 1.70
N GLY A 100 -18.01 -18.58 1.48
CA GLY A 100 -18.68 -19.50 2.38
C GLY A 100 -18.06 -20.88 2.50
N ASN A 101 -18.90 -21.86 2.82
CA ASN A 101 -18.56 -23.23 3.18
C ASN A 101 -18.01 -24.09 2.00
N SER A 102 -18.00 -23.54 0.79
CA SER A 102 -17.48 -24.23 -0.38
C SER A 102 -15.96 -24.08 -0.46
N ALA A 103 -15.26 -25.17 -0.54
CA ALA A 103 -13.85 -25.33 -0.84
C ALA A 103 -12.87 -24.53 0.07
N SER A 104 -12.12 -25.25 0.82
CA SER A 104 -11.13 -24.79 1.81
C SER A 104 -10.09 -23.77 1.29
N ASN A 105 -9.92 -23.64 -0.01
CA ASN A 105 -8.89 -22.80 -0.62
C ASN A 105 -9.32 -21.35 -0.89
N ASN A 106 -10.62 -21.04 -0.75
CA ASN A 106 -11.15 -19.70 -1.07
C ASN A 106 -11.49 -18.83 0.14
N ARG A 107 -11.10 -19.24 1.34
CA ARG A 107 -11.35 -18.44 2.54
C ARG A 107 -10.38 -17.27 2.61
N GLY A 108 -10.89 -16.06 2.76
CA GLY A 108 -10.09 -14.87 3.03
C GLY A 108 -9.29 -15.05 4.34
N GLN A 109 -8.04 -14.65 4.33
CA GLN A 109 -7.20 -14.68 5.50
C GLN A 109 -6.36 -13.39 5.52
N LEU A 110 -6.35 -12.72 6.65
CA LEU A 110 -5.43 -11.61 6.86
C LEU A 110 -4.00 -12.16 6.90
N THR A 111 -3.21 -11.83 5.90
CA THR A 111 -1.81 -12.22 5.81
C THR A 111 -0.88 -11.08 6.12
N ASP A 112 -1.23 -9.88 5.65
CA ASP A 112 -0.42 -8.68 5.73
C ASP A 112 -1.26 -7.51 6.23
N LEU A 113 -0.70 -6.75 7.15
CA LEU A 113 -1.33 -5.61 7.78
C LEU A 113 -0.37 -4.42 7.70
N TYR A 114 -0.82 -3.37 7.03
CA TYR A 114 -0.12 -2.11 6.91
C TYR A 114 -0.67 -1.13 7.93
N VAL A 115 0.21 -0.55 8.70
CA VAL A 115 -0.10 0.33 9.82
C VAL A 115 0.80 1.56 9.82
N SER A 116 0.38 2.61 10.51
CA SER A 116 1.21 3.78 10.75
C SER A 116 2.37 3.49 11.70
N PRO A 117 3.44 4.29 11.68
CA PRO A 117 4.50 4.22 12.69
C PRO A 117 3.98 4.37 14.13
N GLU A 118 2.94 5.18 14.34
CA GLU A 118 2.26 5.39 15.62
C GLU A 118 1.57 4.11 16.11
N ALA A 119 0.84 3.42 15.23
CA ALA A 119 0.25 2.12 15.55
C ALA A 119 1.31 1.05 15.84
N MET A 120 2.48 1.13 15.20
CA MET A 120 3.62 0.27 15.55
C MET A 120 4.17 0.58 16.95
N GLU A 121 4.15 1.85 17.37
CA GLU A 121 4.51 2.24 18.75
C GLU A 121 3.54 1.63 19.75
N ASP A 122 2.24 1.69 19.50
CA ASP A 122 1.23 1.05 20.34
C ASP A 122 1.48 -0.46 20.50
N ILE A 123 1.83 -1.16 19.41
CA ILE A 123 2.16 -2.58 19.45
C ILE A 123 3.39 -2.84 20.35
N ARG A 124 4.40 -1.98 20.29
CA ARG A 124 5.59 -2.09 21.16
C ARG A 124 5.25 -1.91 22.63
N ASN A 125 4.25 -1.10 22.91
CA ASN A 125 3.79 -0.79 24.27
C ASN A 125 2.81 -1.82 24.85
N TRP A 126 2.40 -2.84 24.08
CA TRP A 126 1.53 -3.90 24.61
C TRP A 126 2.20 -4.63 25.78
N GLY A 127 1.53 -4.63 26.94
CA GLY A 127 2.02 -5.24 28.15
C GLY A 127 2.02 -6.77 28.11
N VAL A 128 2.69 -7.39 29.08
CA VAL A 128 2.79 -8.86 29.23
C VAL A 128 1.42 -9.51 29.46
N ASP A 129 0.48 -8.77 30.05
CA ASP A 129 -0.90 -9.14 30.25
C ASP A 129 -1.75 -9.12 28.97
N GLN A 130 -1.30 -8.39 27.96
CA GLN A 130 -1.98 -8.28 26.66
C GLN A 130 -1.46 -9.28 25.63
N VAL A 131 -0.20 -9.68 25.72
CA VAL A 131 0.47 -10.55 24.75
C VAL A 131 1.16 -11.67 25.50
N ASP A 132 0.86 -12.93 25.13
CA ASP A 132 1.53 -14.09 25.69
C ASP A 132 3.02 -14.14 25.27
N GLU A 133 3.81 -14.92 26.00
CA GLU A 133 5.26 -14.99 25.79
C GLU A 133 5.62 -15.49 24.37
N LEU A 134 4.80 -16.35 23.78
CA LEU A 134 5.00 -16.86 22.41
C LEU A 134 4.78 -15.77 21.37
N THR A 135 3.70 -15.00 21.49
CA THR A 135 3.41 -13.88 20.60
C THR A 135 4.44 -12.76 20.79
N ARG A 136 4.88 -12.54 22.02
CA ARG A 136 5.97 -11.59 22.29
C ARG A 136 7.28 -12.01 21.62
N ARG A 137 7.57 -13.31 21.60
CA ARG A 137 8.68 -13.85 20.82
C ARG A 137 8.50 -13.63 19.32
N GLU A 138 7.32 -13.86 18.77
CA GLU A 138 7.03 -13.59 17.36
C GLU A 138 7.25 -12.12 17.00
N ILE A 139 6.85 -11.20 17.88
CA ILE A 139 7.00 -9.76 17.68
C ILE A 139 8.48 -9.36 17.70
N TYR A 140 9.27 -9.91 18.63
CA TYR A 140 10.64 -9.46 18.87
C TYR A 140 11.75 -10.40 18.37
N VAL A 141 11.41 -11.60 17.92
CA VAL A 141 12.36 -12.56 17.39
C VAL A 141 12.41 -12.42 15.89
N ALA A 142 13.24 -11.72 15.40
CA ALA A 142 13.96 -11.97 14.17
C ALA A 142 14.48 -10.70 13.54
N SER A 143 15.41 -10.07 14.13
CA SER A 143 16.42 -9.52 13.26
C SER A 143 17.67 -9.22 14.03
N ASP A 144 18.77 -9.64 13.51
CA ASP A 144 20.12 -9.22 13.89
C ASP A 144 20.33 -7.71 13.74
N SER A 145 19.30 -6.98 13.35
CA SER A 145 19.30 -5.53 13.21
C SER A 145 18.02 -4.93 13.77
N ALA A 146 18.13 -4.38 14.97
CA ALA A 146 17.25 -3.38 15.57
C ALA A 146 15.72 -3.57 15.40
N ALA A 147 15.10 -4.23 16.38
CA ALA A 147 13.70 -4.04 16.79
C ALA A 147 12.63 -3.83 15.69
N VAL A 148 12.70 -4.55 14.60
CA VAL A 148 11.65 -4.57 13.60
C VAL A 148 10.58 -5.55 14.03
N ILE A 149 9.37 -5.05 14.27
CA ILE A 149 8.21 -5.91 14.52
C ILE A 149 7.79 -6.48 13.18
N ASN A 150 7.97 -7.79 13.00
CA ASN A 150 7.70 -8.42 11.71
C ASN A 150 6.34 -9.13 11.69
N ARG A 151 5.83 -9.59 12.83
CA ARG A 151 4.65 -10.46 12.85
C ARG A 151 3.87 -10.39 14.15
N VAL A 152 2.54 -10.34 14.06
CA VAL A 152 1.62 -10.40 15.21
C VAL A 152 0.48 -11.36 14.90
N PHE A 153 0.22 -12.33 15.79
CA PHE A 153 -0.82 -13.34 15.62
C PHE A 153 -0.82 -14.05 14.25
N GLY A 154 0.39 -14.28 13.70
CA GLY A 154 0.54 -14.90 12.39
C GLY A 154 0.24 -13.98 11.20
N VAL A 155 0.15 -12.67 11.42
CA VAL A 155 -0.01 -11.63 10.39
C VAL A 155 1.29 -10.88 10.25
N ASN A 156 1.78 -10.69 9.04
CA ASN A 156 2.95 -9.86 8.77
C ASN A 156 2.57 -8.38 8.97
N LEU A 157 3.42 -7.65 9.66
CA LEU A 157 3.23 -6.22 9.87
C LEU A 157 4.19 -5.44 8.99
N HIS A 158 3.65 -4.40 8.40
CA HIS A 158 4.40 -3.45 7.58
C HIS A 158 4.07 -2.04 8.08
N ASP A 159 5.10 -1.28 8.40
CA ASP A 159 4.95 0.15 8.65
C ASP A 159 4.91 0.91 7.31
N LEU A 160 4.04 1.90 7.24
CA LEU A 160 3.85 2.74 6.08
C LEU A 160 3.73 4.19 6.54
N ASP A 161 4.74 4.98 6.23
CA ASP A 161 4.86 6.37 6.70
C ASP A 161 3.73 7.29 6.20
N GLU A 162 3.10 6.92 5.08
CA GLU A 162 1.99 7.67 4.49
C GLU A 162 0.63 7.37 5.14
N LEU A 163 0.57 6.42 6.10
CA LEU A 163 -0.57 6.18 6.98
C LEU A 163 -0.38 6.95 8.29
N GLY A 164 -1.48 7.38 8.90
CA GLY A 164 -1.48 8.11 10.15
C GLY A 164 -2.24 9.42 10.05
N VAL A 165 -2.53 10.05 11.19
CA VAL A 165 -3.30 11.30 11.24
C VAL A 165 -2.57 12.40 10.46
N GLY A 166 -3.24 12.96 9.45
CA GLY A 166 -2.71 14.03 8.60
C GLY A 166 -1.71 13.59 7.54
N GLN A 167 -1.47 12.29 7.37
CA GLN A 167 -0.61 11.76 6.32
C GLN A 167 -1.34 11.57 4.99
N GLU A 168 -0.58 11.39 3.90
CA GLU A 168 -1.06 11.45 2.51
C GLU A 168 -2.23 10.49 2.24
N TYR A 169 -2.12 9.22 2.63
CA TYR A 169 -3.16 8.23 2.34
C TYR A 169 -4.38 8.37 3.23
N GLN A 170 -4.19 8.82 4.47
CA GLN A 170 -5.33 9.12 5.34
C GLN A 170 -6.11 10.34 4.84
N LEU A 171 -5.43 11.41 4.45
CA LEU A 171 -6.08 12.58 3.87
C LEU A 171 -6.79 12.26 2.55
N PHE A 172 -6.22 11.36 1.73
CA PHE A 172 -6.88 10.87 0.53
C PHE A 172 -8.18 10.11 0.87
N TYR A 173 -8.11 9.21 1.84
CA TYR A 173 -9.27 8.44 2.30
C TYR A 173 -10.38 9.35 2.84
N GLU A 174 -10.05 10.33 3.66
CA GLU A 174 -11.01 11.23 4.30
C GLU A 174 -11.61 12.25 3.32
N ASN A 175 -10.76 12.94 2.55
CA ASN A 175 -11.16 14.11 1.77
C ASN A 175 -11.52 13.79 0.32
N VAL A 176 -10.91 12.78 -0.29
CA VAL A 176 -11.17 12.43 -1.69
C VAL A 176 -12.21 11.32 -1.77
N LEU A 177 -12.03 10.26 -1.00
CA LEU A 177 -12.94 9.12 -1.02
C LEU A 177 -14.15 9.31 -0.11
N ASN A 178 -14.16 10.32 0.76
CA ASN A 178 -15.17 10.53 1.79
C ASN A 178 -15.43 9.26 2.62
N GLY A 179 -14.35 8.56 2.95
CA GLY A 179 -14.41 7.34 3.74
C GLY A 179 -15.01 7.58 5.12
N THR A 180 -15.71 6.58 5.63
CA THR A 180 -16.34 6.69 6.95
C THR A 180 -15.27 6.58 8.03
N MET A 181 -15.09 7.64 8.82
CA MET A 181 -14.20 7.66 9.97
C MET A 181 -15.01 7.90 11.26
N PRO A 182 -14.72 7.20 12.36
CA PRO A 182 -15.23 7.56 13.68
C PRO A 182 -14.72 8.95 14.09
N ALA A 183 -15.46 9.61 14.97
CA ALA A 183 -15.00 10.90 15.51
C ALA A 183 -13.80 10.71 16.47
N GLY A 184 -12.80 11.56 16.35
CA GLY A 184 -11.57 11.56 17.17
C GLY A 184 -10.31 11.36 16.34
N ASP A 185 -9.19 11.25 17.03
CA ASP A 185 -7.89 10.95 16.41
C ASP A 185 -7.81 9.46 16.08
N VAL A 186 -8.37 9.10 14.92
CA VAL A 186 -8.44 7.71 14.43
C VAL A 186 -7.58 7.57 13.20
N GLU A 187 -6.80 6.53 13.16
CA GLU A 187 -5.93 6.20 12.03
C GLU A 187 -6.49 5.03 11.22
N ILE A 188 -6.21 5.05 9.92
CA ILE A 188 -6.52 3.92 9.06
C ILE A 188 -5.39 2.91 9.07
N CYS A 189 -5.73 1.63 9.07
CA CYS A 189 -4.82 0.54 8.79
C CYS A 189 -5.42 -0.35 7.69
N VAL A 190 -4.57 -0.95 6.87
CA VAL A 190 -4.99 -1.72 5.70
C VAL A 190 -4.57 -3.16 5.84
N GLY A 191 -5.55 -4.06 5.88
CA GLY A 191 -5.31 -5.50 5.94
C GLY A 191 -5.56 -6.17 4.60
N LEU A 192 -4.60 -6.96 4.13
CA LEU A 192 -4.63 -7.62 2.83
C LEU A 192 -4.48 -9.14 2.95
N ASP A 193 -5.07 -9.87 1.99
CA ASP A 193 -4.79 -11.29 1.72
C ASP A 193 -3.92 -11.41 0.47
N LEU A 194 -2.60 -11.44 0.64
CA LEU A 194 -1.64 -11.52 -0.45
C LEU A 194 -1.40 -12.94 -0.98
N ARG A 195 -2.09 -13.96 -0.43
CA ARG A 195 -1.97 -15.35 -0.93
C ARG A 195 -2.67 -15.54 -2.27
N LYS A 196 -3.67 -14.72 -2.55
CA LYS A 196 -4.43 -14.78 -3.80
C LYS A 196 -3.81 -13.86 -4.82
N ARG A 197 -3.11 -14.41 -5.79
CA ARG A 197 -2.43 -13.64 -6.84
C ARG A 197 -3.36 -12.84 -7.73
N ASP A 198 -4.63 -13.26 -7.82
CA ASP A 198 -5.60 -12.65 -8.72
C ASP A 198 -6.40 -11.50 -8.08
N SER A 199 -6.19 -11.23 -6.78
CA SER A 199 -6.95 -10.18 -6.07
C SER A 199 -6.48 -8.78 -6.43
N PHE A 200 -5.22 -8.63 -6.83
CA PHE A 200 -4.62 -7.37 -7.20
C PHE A 200 -3.93 -7.52 -8.56
N ILE A 201 -4.36 -6.73 -9.52
CA ILE A 201 -3.88 -6.81 -10.90
C ILE A 201 -3.28 -5.46 -11.28
N MET A 202 -2.03 -5.48 -11.72
CA MET A 202 -1.31 -4.30 -12.19
C MET A 202 -0.75 -4.58 -13.59
N PRO A 203 -1.55 -4.42 -14.65
CA PRO A 203 -1.06 -4.56 -16.00
C PRO A 203 -0.09 -3.43 -16.33
N ILE A 204 1.11 -3.78 -16.72
CA ILE A 204 2.12 -2.86 -17.24
C ILE A 204 2.13 -3.05 -18.76
N ARG A 205 1.66 -2.05 -19.48
CA ARG A 205 1.67 -2.07 -20.96
C ARG A 205 2.98 -1.55 -21.49
N GLN A 206 3.54 -0.54 -20.82
CA GLN A 206 4.83 0.03 -21.16
C GLN A 206 5.62 0.31 -19.89
N GLU A 207 6.82 -0.26 -19.81
CA GLU A 207 7.77 0.05 -18.75
C GLU A 207 8.29 1.48 -18.87
N VAL A 208 8.86 2.02 -17.80
CA VAL A 208 9.42 3.38 -17.78
C VAL A 208 10.48 3.53 -18.87
N GLN A 209 10.27 4.46 -19.77
CA GLN A 209 11.24 4.85 -20.80
C GLN A 209 11.65 6.30 -20.56
N ILE A 210 12.95 6.53 -20.50
CA ILE A 210 13.53 7.86 -20.22
C ILE A 210 14.27 8.32 -21.47
N PHE A 211 14.04 9.57 -21.86
CA PHE A 211 14.62 10.22 -23.04
C PHE A 211 15.23 11.55 -22.65
N GLU A 212 16.27 11.94 -23.37
CA GLU A 212 16.84 13.28 -23.28
C GLU A 212 15.94 14.29 -24.01
N ASP A 213 15.78 15.50 -23.43
CA ASP A 213 14.99 16.56 -24.04
C ASP A 213 15.87 17.55 -24.80
N ASP A 214 16.00 17.32 -26.10
CA ASP A 214 16.79 18.16 -27.02
C ASP A 214 16.22 19.57 -27.19
N VAL A 215 14.93 19.79 -26.91
CA VAL A 215 14.28 21.09 -27.10
C VAL A 215 14.75 22.10 -26.07
N LEU A 216 15.11 21.65 -24.88
CA LEU A 216 15.59 22.49 -23.78
C LEU A 216 16.95 23.14 -24.05
N HIS A 217 17.76 22.60 -24.97
CA HIS A 217 19.08 23.15 -25.32
C HIS A 217 18.99 24.59 -25.84
N ARG A 218 17.91 24.96 -26.51
CA ARG A 218 17.67 26.35 -26.98
C ARG A 218 17.56 27.34 -25.82
N GLN A 219 17.18 26.86 -24.63
CA GLN A 219 17.04 27.66 -23.41
C GLN A 219 18.27 27.56 -22.50
N LYS A 220 19.37 26.97 -22.95
CA LYS A 220 20.55 26.63 -22.13
C LYS A 220 20.21 25.75 -20.92
N ARG A 221 19.21 24.87 -21.10
CA ARG A 221 18.79 23.86 -20.14
C ARG A 221 19.04 22.50 -20.77
N ALA A 222 19.21 21.50 -19.93
CA ALA A 222 19.15 20.08 -20.31
C ALA A 222 18.17 19.38 -19.36
N GLY A 223 17.61 18.29 -19.79
CA GLY A 223 16.65 17.55 -18.98
C GLY A 223 16.37 16.19 -19.57
N PHE A 224 15.66 15.42 -18.75
CA PHE A 224 15.11 14.15 -19.12
C PHE A 224 13.59 14.18 -18.99
N TYR A 225 12.91 13.48 -19.84
CA TYR A 225 11.50 13.16 -19.69
C TYR A 225 11.30 11.67 -19.88
N GLY A 226 10.27 11.16 -19.24
CA GLY A 226 9.93 9.75 -19.37
C GLY A 226 8.44 9.53 -19.28
N TRP A 227 8.00 8.38 -19.73
CA TRP A 227 6.63 7.92 -19.59
C TRP A 227 6.58 6.41 -19.33
N ALA A 228 5.49 5.98 -18.75
CA ALA A 228 5.12 4.60 -18.56
C ALA A 228 3.61 4.46 -18.75
N GLU A 229 3.13 3.30 -19.16
CA GLU A 229 1.71 3.01 -19.26
C GLU A 229 1.36 1.82 -18.37
N GLN A 230 0.50 2.03 -17.41
CA GLN A 230 0.05 1.00 -16.47
C GLN A 230 -1.42 1.14 -16.13
N GLY A 231 -1.97 0.11 -15.55
CA GLY A 231 -3.28 0.13 -14.94
C GLY A 231 -3.22 -0.52 -13.55
N VAL A 232 -4.21 -0.25 -12.73
CA VAL A 232 -4.34 -0.89 -11.41
C VAL A 232 -5.79 -1.27 -11.20
N ALA A 233 -6.03 -2.49 -10.70
CA ALA A 233 -7.36 -2.95 -10.34
C ALA A 233 -7.32 -3.91 -9.16
N VAL A 234 -8.37 -3.86 -8.35
CA VAL A 234 -8.64 -4.83 -7.30
C VAL A 234 -9.82 -5.68 -7.76
N ARG A 235 -9.62 -7.00 -7.80
CA ARG A 235 -10.64 -7.99 -8.15
C ARG A 235 -11.35 -8.48 -6.90
N ASP A 236 -12.63 -8.84 -7.07
CA ASP A 236 -13.44 -9.48 -6.03
C ASP A 236 -12.94 -10.87 -5.62
#